data_1093ad468761f4ad784f8d74ca05be15
#
_entry.id   1093ad468761f4ad784f8d74ca05be15
#
_cell.length_a   1.000
_cell.length_b   1.000
_cell.length_c   1.000
_cell.angle_alpha   90.00
_cell.angle_beta   90.00
_cell.angle_gamma   90.00
#
_symmetry.space_group_name_H-M   'P 1'
#
loop_
_entity.id
_entity.type
_entity.pdbx_description
1 polymer ?
#
loop_
_entity_poly.entity_id
_entity_poly.type
_entity_poly.pdbx_seq_one_letter_code
_entity_poly.pdbx_strand_id
1 'polypeptide(L)'
;MSLIEPIATAAPLLVGWTTTSLFYRRRLTAARHCPLTQLLTRDGWEKAALRRILQGNVAVAVIDLDSFKAVNDTFGHAAGDAVLKATGHRLHLWAGASDGTAGRLGGDEFALVLTADDFQTGIEQLHELLTTPVDWQGQSLKVGASIGAVPADGLTLSEALARADQAMYEVKGSGGRRGPRRQHEATTEDRSEVAQ
;
A
#
# COMPACT_ATOMS: atom_id res chain seq x y z
N MET A 1 59.70 20.25 5.47
CA MET A 1 58.49 20.18 4.56
C MET A 1 57.25 20.24 5.43
N SER A 2 56.49 21.30 5.27
CA SER A 2 55.33 21.60 6.13
C SER A 2 54.17 20.67 5.77
N LEU A 3 53.57 20.00 6.77
CA LEU A 3 52.37 19.16 6.65
C LEU A 3 51.08 19.99 6.34
N ILE A 4 51.18 21.30 6.22
CA ILE A 4 50.09 22.24 6.01
C ILE A 4 49.61 22.26 4.55
N GLU A 5 50.52 22.06 3.57
CA GLU A 5 50.14 22.08 2.15
C GLU A 5 49.17 20.98 1.72
N PRO A 6 49.33 19.69 2.12
CA PRO A 6 48.35 18.66 1.73
C PRO A 6 46.98 18.83 2.38
N ILE A 7 46.87 19.47 3.54
CA ILE A 7 45.60 19.74 4.22
C ILE A 7 44.83 20.85 3.50
N ALA A 8 45.54 21.90 3.04
CA ALA A 8 44.92 23.01 2.34
C ALA A 8 44.28 22.62 0.97
N THR A 9 44.87 21.62 0.29
CA THR A 9 44.34 21.11 -0.98
C THR A 9 43.27 20.03 -0.81
N ALA A 10 43.27 19.25 0.26
CA ALA A 10 42.28 18.20 0.52
C ALA A 10 40.98 18.74 1.11
N ALA A 11 41.04 19.81 1.91
CA ALA A 11 39.87 20.36 2.59
C ALA A 11 38.73 20.77 1.63
N PRO A 12 38.93 21.52 0.53
CA PRO A 12 37.85 21.89 -0.39
C PRO A 12 37.26 20.69 -1.14
N LEU A 13 38.05 19.65 -1.43
CA LEU A 13 37.59 18.41 -2.06
C LEU A 13 36.69 17.62 -1.11
N LEU A 14 37.03 17.53 0.16
CA LEU A 14 36.21 16.86 1.18
C LEU A 14 34.88 17.60 1.43
N VAL A 15 34.93 18.93 1.49
CA VAL A 15 33.71 19.75 1.62
C VAL A 15 32.82 19.60 0.39
N GLY A 16 33.39 19.65 -0.81
CA GLY A 16 32.62 19.44 -2.06
C GLY A 16 32.02 18.05 -2.12
N TRP A 17 32.73 17.01 -1.73
CA TRP A 17 32.22 15.64 -1.73
C TRP A 17 31.12 15.41 -0.68
N THR A 18 31.29 15.96 0.52
CA THR A 18 30.26 15.86 1.58
C THR A 18 28.98 16.60 1.23
N THR A 19 29.08 17.82 0.71
CA THR A 19 27.91 18.60 0.29
C THR A 19 27.17 17.95 -0.88
N THR A 20 27.91 17.46 -1.88
CA THR A 20 27.35 16.72 -3.02
C THR A 20 26.70 15.42 -2.56
N SER A 21 27.35 14.66 -1.69
CA SER A 21 26.81 13.42 -1.13
C SER A 21 25.53 13.65 -0.33
N LEU A 22 25.49 14.71 0.50
CA LEU A 22 24.29 15.10 1.25
C LEU A 22 23.16 15.54 0.33
N PHE A 23 23.45 16.28 -0.72
CA PHE A 23 22.46 16.71 -1.72
C PHE A 23 21.85 15.50 -2.46
N TYR A 24 22.69 14.57 -2.94
CA TYR A 24 22.21 13.35 -3.59
C TYR A 24 21.41 12.45 -2.62
N ARG A 25 21.87 12.30 -1.38
CA ARG A 25 21.11 11.54 -0.35
C ARG A 25 19.75 12.14 -0.10
N ARG A 26 19.63 13.48 0.02
CA ARG A 26 18.35 14.17 0.18
C ARG A 26 17.42 13.98 -1.03
N ARG A 27 17.96 14.07 -2.25
CA ARG A 27 17.18 13.80 -3.48
C ARG A 27 16.72 12.35 -3.56
N LEU A 28 17.55 11.38 -3.23
CA LEU A 28 17.20 9.96 -3.21
C LEU A 28 16.16 9.66 -2.12
N THR A 29 16.23 10.32 -0.98
CA THR A 29 15.22 10.16 0.08
C THR A 29 13.89 10.80 -0.31
N ALA A 30 13.91 11.98 -0.92
CA ALA A 30 12.71 12.63 -1.44
C ALA A 30 12.03 11.81 -2.55
N ALA A 31 12.81 11.13 -3.42
CA ALA A 31 12.30 10.24 -4.45
C ALA A 31 11.65 8.95 -3.90
N ARG A 32 11.84 8.64 -2.60
CA ARG A 32 11.27 7.45 -1.95
C ARG A 32 9.92 7.69 -1.30
N HIS A 33 9.47 8.94 -1.20
CA HIS A 33 8.19 9.28 -0.60
C HIS A 33 7.27 9.93 -1.63
N CYS A 34 6.00 9.56 -1.58
CA CYS A 34 4.96 10.19 -2.38
C CYS A 34 4.73 11.61 -1.87
N PRO A 35 4.88 12.65 -2.71
CA PRO A 35 4.73 14.04 -2.27
C PRO A 35 3.32 14.37 -1.76
N LEU A 36 2.29 13.65 -2.21
CA LEU A 36 0.92 13.84 -1.82
C LEU A 36 0.59 13.21 -0.45
N THR A 37 0.96 11.95 -0.26
CA THR A 37 0.58 11.16 0.93
C THR A 37 1.67 11.07 1.98
N GLN A 38 2.90 11.45 1.65
CA GLN A 38 4.12 11.31 2.47
C GLN A 38 4.51 9.86 2.80
N LEU A 39 3.75 8.88 2.34
CA LEU A 39 4.12 7.47 2.44
C LEU A 39 5.25 7.12 1.49
N LEU A 40 5.86 5.96 1.68
CA LEU A 40 6.83 5.43 0.72
C LEU A 40 6.18 5.28 -0.66
N THR A 41 6.95 5.56 -1.71
CA THR A 41 6.59 5.17 -3.07
C THR A 41 6.65 3.64 -3.20
N ARG A 42 6.12 3.07 -4.29
CA ARG A 42 6.21 1.63 -4.60
C ARG A 42 7.62 1.10 -4.38
N ASP A 43 8.62 1.68 -5.05
CA ASP A 43 10.02 1.25 -4.94
C ASP A 43 10.58 1.38 -3.52
N GLY A 44 10.21 2.44 -2.81
CA GLY A 44 10.62 2.67 -1.43
C GLY A 44 10.06 1.62 -0.49
N TRP A 45 8.75 1.33 -0.65
CA TRP A 45 8.03 0.35 0.14
C TRP A 45 8.49 -1.09 -0.15
N GLU A 46 8.65 -1.48 -1.42
CA GLU A 46 9.12 -2.82 -1.78
C GLU A 46 10.47 -3.15 -1.16
N LYS A 47 11.41 -2.18 -1.15
CA LYS A 47 12.71 -2.34 -0.49
C LYS A 47 12.59 -2.50 1.03
N ALA A 48 11.64 -1.82 1.66
CA ALA A 48 11.37 -1.95 3.08
C ALA A 48 10.70 -3.29 3.40
N ALA A 49 9.68 -3.67 2.62
CA ALA A 49 8.96 -4.92 2.76
C ALA A 49 9.87 -6.14 2.60
N LEU A 50 10.74 -6.15 1.58
CA LEU A 50 11.73 -7.22 1.39
C LEU A 50 12.61 -7.43 2.64
N ARG A 51 13.08 -6.33 3.26
CA ARG A 51 13.89 -6.44 4.49
C ARG A 51 13.10 -7.04 5.65
N ARG A 52 11.83 -6.69 5.77
CA ARG A 52 10.94 -7.18 6.82
C ARG A 52 10.61 -8.67 6.61
N ILE A 53 10.32 -9.09 5.38
CA ILE A 53 10.06 -10.49 5.03
C ILE A 53 11.28 -11.36 5.35
N LEU A 54 12.49 -10.87 5.08
CA LEU A 54 13.73 -11.59 5.42
C LEU A 54 13.96 -11.74 6.94
N GLN A 55 13.35 -10.89 7.76
CA GLN A 55 13.39 -10.99 9.22
C GLN A 55 12.36 -12.01 9.76
N GLY A 56 11.36 -12.34 8.96
CA GLY A 56 10.27 -13.27 9.33
C GLY A 56 9.18 -12.63 10.18
N ASN A 57 8.14 -13.41 10.48
CA ASN A 57 6.99 -13.01 11.30
C ASN A 57 6.30 -11.73 10.82
N VAL A 58 6.04 -11.65 9.52
CA VAL A 58 5.36 -10.49 8.91
C VAL A 58 4.17 -10.91 8.07
N ALA A 59 3.17 -10.02 7.99
CA ALA A 59 2.08 -10.06 7.04
C ALA A 59 2.24 -8.93 6.02
N VAL A 60 1.77 -9.17 4.80
CA VAL A 60 1.68 -8.19 3.72
C VAL A 60 0.21 -7.93 3.43
N ALA A 61 -0.17 -6.66 3.34
CA ALA A 61 -1.50 -6.24 2.98
C ALA A 61 -1.48 -5.32 1.76
N VAL A 62 -2.51 -5.45 0.92
CA VAL A 62 -2.83 -4.55 -0.19
C VAL A 62 -4.17 -3.88 0.13
N ILE A 63 -4.27 -2.60 -0.17
CA ILE A 63 -5.40 -1.74 0.16
C ILE A 63 -5.78 -0.95 -1.09
N ASP A 64 -7.07 -0.88 -1.37
CA ASP A 64 -7.64 -0.10 -2.48
C ASP A 64 -8.85 0.70 -1.96
N LEU A 65 -8.94 1.99 -2.34
CA LEU A 65 -10.06 2.83 -1.94
C LEU A 65 -11.29 2.60 -2.83
N ASP A 66 -12.37 2.13 -2.21
CA ASP A 66 -13.59 1.81 -2.93
C ASP A 66 -14.26 3.08 -3.48
N SER A 67 -14.64 3.02 -4.77
CA SER A 67 -15.33 4.11 -5.45
C SER A 67 -14.57 5.45 -5.47
N PHE A 68 -13.24 5.44 -5.32
CA PHE A 68 -12.41 6.65 -5.33
C PHE A 68 -12.61 7.48 -6.60
N LYS A 69 -12.78 6.82 -7.76
CA LYS A 69 -13.09 7.52 -9.01
C LYS A 69 -14.38 8.35 -8.90
N ALA A 70 -15.43 7.83 -8.24
CA ALA A 70 -16.67 8.56 -8.08
C ALA A 70 -16.51 9.85 -7.24
N VAL A 71 -15.59 9.85 -6.27
CA VAL A 71 -15.24 11.07 -5.54
C VAL A 71 -14.61 12.10 -6.48
N ASN A 72 -13.66 11.71 -7.32
CA ASN A 72 -13.05 12.60 -8.31
C ASN A 72 -14.09 13.14 -9.31
N ASP A 73 -14.95 12.27 -9.81
CA ASP A 73 -15.97 12.62 -10.82
C ASP A 73 -17.05 13.57 -10.23
N THR A 74 -17.35 13.45 -8.94
CA THR A 74 -18.40 14.24 -8.27
C THR A 74 -17.88 15.55 -7.68
N PHE A 75 -16.70 15.50 -7.01
CA PHE A 75 -16.19 16.62 -6.21
C PHE A 75 -14.89 17.21 -6.76
N GLY A 76 -14.37 16.65 -7.87
CA GLY A 76 -13.14 17.08 -8.52
C GLY A 76 -11.87 16.46 -7.89
N HIS A 77 -10.76 16.53 -8.63
CA HIS A 77 -9.48 15.95 -8.21
C HIS A 77 -8.93 16.50 -6.90
N ALA A 78 -9.25 17.76 -6.56
CA ALA A 78 -8.80 18.34 -5.30
C ALA A 78 -9.44 17.65 -4.07
N ALA A 79 -10.69 17.17 -4.20
CA ALA A 79 -11.35 16.38 -3.18
C ALA A 79 -10.72 14.97 -3.08
N GLY A 80 -10.42 14.35 -4.22
CA GLY A 80 -9.68 13.09 -4.25
C GLY A 80 -8.29 13.20 -3.63
N ASP A 81 -7.57 14.27 -3.89
CA ASP A 81 -6.27 14.55 -3.25
C ASP A 81 -6.40 14.69 -1.72
N ALA A 82 -7.49 15.30 -1.22
CA ALA A 82 -7.76 15.39 0.20
C ALA A 82 -8.00 14.00 0.82
N VAL A 83 -8.77 13.14 0.14
CA VAL A 83 -8.98 11.75 0.54
C VAL A 83 -7.66 10.99 0.58
N LEU A 84 -6.83 11.07 -0.47
CA LEU A 84 -5.53 10.41 -0.52
C LEU A 84 -4.58 10.89 0.59
N LYS A 85 -4.56 12.19 0.89
CA LYS A 85 -3.78 12.76 2.00
C LYS A 85 -4.24 12.22 3.35
N ALA A 86 -5.56 12.21 3.58
CA ALA A 86 -6.13 11.68 4.83
C ALA A 86 -5.82 10.19 5.00
N THR A 87 -5.99 9.39 3.93
CA THR A 87 -5.62 7.97 3.91
C THR A 87 -4.13 7.77 4.21
N GLY A 88 -3.26 8.53 3.54
CA GLY A 88 -1.82 8.47 3.77
C GLY A 88 -1.44 8.80 5.21
N HIS A 89 -2.05 9.82 5.79
CA HIS A 89 -1.83 10.21 7.19
C HIS A 89 -2.27 9.11 8.18
N ARG A 90 -3.47 8.56 7.96
CA ARG A 90 -4.00 7.45 8.79
C ARG A 90 -3.10 6.22 8.72
N LEU A 91 -2.69 5.82 7.52
CA LEU A 91 -1.76 4.71 7.31
C LEU A 91 -0.39 4.95 7.97
N HIS A 92 0.12 6.17 7.88
CA HIS A 92 1.40 6.53 8.51
C HIS A 92 1.34 6.40 10.03
N LEU A 93 0.30 6.94 10.66
CA LEU A 93 0.12 6.87 12.12
C LEU A 93 -0.10 5.43 12.59
N TRP A 94 -0.99 4.70 11.90
CA TRP A 94 -1.30 3.31 12.24
C TRP A 94 -0.09 2.40 12.09
N ALA A 95 0.63 2.50 10.96
CA ALA A 95 1.84 1.72 10.73
C ALA A 95 2.93 2.00 11.77
N GLY A 96 3.10 3.27 12.17
CA GLY A 96 4.05 3.65 13.22
C GLY A 96 3.71 3.05 14.59
N ALA A 97 2.41 2.92 14.91
CA ALA A 97 1.94 2.34 16.17
C ALA A 97 2.02 0.79 16.18
N SER A 98 1.95 0.15 15.00
CA SER A 98 1.87 -1.30 14.83
C SER A 98 3.16 -1.93 14.32
N ASP A 99 4.29 -1.26 14.49
CA ASP A 99 5.58 -1.68 13.90
C ASP A 99 5.44 -2.10 12.44
N GLY A 100 4.71 -1.32 11.66
CA GLY A 100 4.45 -1.55 10.25
C GLY A 100 5.18 -0.57 9.34
N THR A 101 5.07 -0.79 8.05
CA THR A 101 5.58 0.14 7.03
C THR A 101 4.58 0.25 5.90
N ALA A 102 4.08 1.46 5.66
CA ALA A 102 3.09 1.75 4.63
C ALA A 102 3.71 2.41 3.40
N GLY A 103 3.13 2.12 2.23
CA GLY A 103 3.49 2.73 0.96
C GLY A 103 2.28 2.98 0.07
N ARG A 104 2.41 3.92 -0.85
CA ARG A 104 1.46 4.14 -1.95
C ARG A 104 2.01 3.49 -3.21
N LEU A 105 1.26 2.53 -3.75
CA LEU A 105 1.67 1.79 -4.94
C LEU A 105 1.35 2.55 -6.24
N GLY A 106 0.28 3.35 -6.23
CA GLY A 106 -0.16 4.17 -7.36
C GLY A 106 -1.64 4.51 -7.23
N GLY A 107 -2.11 5.55 -7.90
CA GLY A 107 -3.55 5.88 -7.87
C GLY A 107 -4.11 5.94 -6.44
N ASP A 108 -5.06 5.06 -6.17
CA ASP A 108 -5.76 4.82 -4.91
C ASP A 108 -5.32 3.52 -4.20
N GLU A 109 -4.23 2.90 -4.69
CA GLU A 109 -3.67 1.66 -4.15
C GLU A 109 -2.56 1.94 -3.13
N PHE A 110 -2.62 1.22 -2.01
CA PHE A 110 -1.61 1.26 -0.94
C PHE A 110 -1.18 -0.15 -0.56
N ALA A 111 -0.03 -0.25 0.10
CA ALA A 111 0.45 -1.50 0.66
C ALA A 111 1.00 -1.29 2.06
N LEU A 112 0.97 -2.37 2.84
CA LEU A 112 1.44 -2.39 4.21
C LEU A 112 2.22 -3.69 4.45
N VAL A 113 3.33 -3.61 5.16
CA VAL A 113 3.98 -4.75 5.81
C VAL A 113 3.96 -4.50 7.31
N LEU A 114 3.51 -5.49 8.07
CA LEU A 114 3.31 -5.40 9.52
C LEU A 114 3.72 -6.71 10.19
N THR A 115 3.85 -6.72 11.50
CA THR A 115 4.08 -7.95 12.26
C THR A 115 2.90 -8.90 12.10
N ALA A 116 3.16 -10.21 11.94
CA ALA A 116 2.12 -11.20 11.68
C ALA A 116 1.30 -11.56 12.94
N ASP A 117 1.79 -11.21 14.14
CA ASP A 117 1.07 -11.47 15.37
C ASP A 117 -0.23 -10.67 15.40
N ASP A 118 -1.36 -11.41 15.46
CA ASP A 118 -2.72 -10.85 15.51
C ASP A 118 -3.03 -9.82 14.39
N PHE A 119 -2.42 -10.00 13.20
CA PHE A 119 -2.57 -9.05 12.09
C PHE A 119 -4.03 -8.91 11.65
N GLN A 120 -4.89 -9.92 11.84
CA GLN A 120 -6.29 -9.88 11.44
C GLN A 120 -7.06 -8.81 12.23
N THR A 121 -6.93 -8.79 13.55
CA THR A 121 -7.51 -7.75 14.41
C THR A 121 -6.95 -6.37 14.03
N GLY A 122 -5.65 -6.30 13.73
CA GLY A 122 -5.03 -5.06 13.25
C GLY A 122 -5.61 -4.57 11.94
N ILE A 123 -5.90 -5.46 10.98
CA ILE A 123 -6.53 -5.10 9.70
C ILE A 123 -7.99 -4.63 9.89
N GLU A 124 -8.75 -5.23 10.80
CA GLU A 124 -10.11 -4.77 11.13
C GLU A 124 -10.09 -3.33 11.68
N GLN A 125 -9.22 -3.06 12.64
CA GLN A 125 -9.02 -1.70 13.19
C GLN A 125 -8.57 -0.70 12.12
N LEU A 126 -7.66 -1.12 11.25
CA LEU A 126 -7.22 -0.29 10.13
C LEU A 126 -8.36 0.02 9.16
N HIS A 127 -9.19 -0.96 8.84
CA HIS A 127 -10.36 -0.76 7.98
C HIS A 127 -11.32 0.27 8.56
N GLU A 128 -11.66 0.20 9.86
CA GLU A 128 -12.49 1.19 10.54
C GLU A 128 -11.88 2.60 10.46
N LEU A 129 -10.56 2.70 10.68
CA LEU A 129 -9.84 3.97 10.59
C LEU A 129 -9.88 4.55 9.17
N LEU A 130 -9.63 3.72 8.15
CA LEU A 130 -9.58 4.17 6.75
C LEU A 130 -10.94 4.62 6.24
N THR A 131 -12.02 3.96 6.67
CA THR A 131 -13.40 4.27 6.27
C THR A 131 -14.02 5.46 7.02
N THR A 132 -13.31 6.04 8.00
CA THR A 132 -13.73 7.28 8.65
C THR A 132 -13.87 8.40 7.61
N PRO A 133 -14.99 9.15 7.59
CA PRO A 133 -15.19 10.22 6.62
C PRO A 133 -14.09 11.28 6.64
N VAL A 134 -13.85 11.89 5.49
CA VAL A 134 -12.89 12.99 5.32
C VAL A 134 -13.67 14.29 5.15
N ASP A 135 -13.38 15.29 5.99
CA ASP A 135 -13.94 16.63 5.81
C ASP A 135 -13.24 17.35 4.64
N TRP A 136 -14.02 17.85 3.72
CA TRP A 136 -13.57 18.62 2.58
C TRP A 136 -14.49 19.81 2.36
N GLN A 137 -14.03 21.01 2.68
CA GLN A 137 -14.81 22.27 2.51
C GLN A 137 -16.20 22.21 3.17
N GLY A 138 -16.30 21.61 4.36
CA GLY A 138 -17.54 21.43 5.08
C GLY A 138 -18.42 20.28 4.57
N GLN A 139 -17.95 19.49 3.61
CA GLN A 139 -18.60 18.28 3.12
C GLN A 139 -17.91 17.03 3.68
N SER A 140 -18.70 16.06 4.13
CA SER A 140 -18.21 14.80 4.64
C SER A 140 -18.10 13.77 3.52
N LEU A 141 -16.87 13.56 3.01
CA LEU A 141 -16.58 12.57 1.96
C LEU A 141 -16.44 11.17 2.58
N LYS A 142 -17.30 10.25 2.17
CA LYS A 142 -17.25 8.84 2.58
C LYS A 142 -16.58 8.04 1.48
N VAL A 143 -15.52 7.31 1.84
CA VAL A 143 -14.80 6.41 0.95
C VAL A 143 -14.64 5.08 1.67
N GLY A 144 -14.95 3.98 1.00
CA GLY A 144 -14.67 2.64 1.49
C GLY A 144 -13.20 2.26 1.28
N ALA A 145 -12.79 1.18 1.89
CA ALA A 145 -11.48 0.59 1.67
C ALA A 145 -11.60 -0.94 1.63
N SER A 146 -11.08 -1.55 0.60
CA SER A 146 -10.94 -3.00 0.51
C SER A 146 -9.52 -3.38 0.88
N ILE A 147 -9.36 -4.30 1.83
CA ILE A 147 -8.05 -4.74 2.33
C ILE A 147 -7.94 -6.25 2.19
N GLY A 148 -6.89 -6.70 1.53
CA GLY A 148 -6.47 -8.10 1.55
C GLY A 148 -5.13 -8.23 2.26
N ALA A 149 -5.01 -9.19 3.18
CA ALA A 149 -3.80 -9.40 3.95
C ALA A 149 -3.48 -10.89 4.10
N VAL A 150 -2.20 -11.23 4.05
CA VAL A 150 -1.72 -12.61 4.20
C VAL A 150 -0.41 -12.65 4.99
N PRO A 151 -0.17 -13.72 5.78
CA PRO A 151 1.16 -13.99 6.32
C PRO A 151 2.16 -14.17 5.17
N ALA A 152 3.37 -13.65 5.33
CA ALA A 152 4.40 -13.68 4.29
C ALA A 152 5.56 -14.65 4.60
N ASP A 153 5.45 -15.46 5.66
CA ASP A 153 6.48 -16.43 6.01
C ASP A 153 6.68 -17.46 4.91
N GLY A 154 7.94 -17.62 4.48
CA GLY A 154 8.31 -18.51 3.39
C GLY A 154 7.89 -18.07 1.98
N LEU A 155 7.31 -16.88 1.83
CA LEU A 155 6.93 -16.30 0.55
C LEU A 155 7.95 -15.27 0.07
N THR A 156 8.07 -15.16 -1.25
CA THR A 156 8.67 -13.97 -1.86
C THR A 156 7.69 -12.78 -1.76
N LEU A 157 8.19 -11.56 -1.86
CA LEU A 157 7.34 -10.36 -1.87
C LEU A 157 6.29 -10.41 -2.99
N SER A 158 6.66 -10.91 -4.16
CA SER A 158 5.74 -11.04 -5.31
C SER A 158 4.61 -12.01 -5.02
N GLU A 159 4.90 -13.16 -4.41
CA GLU A 159 3.89 -14.14 -4.01
C GLU A 159 2.98 -13.60 -2.91
N ALA A 160 3.54 -12.91 -1.91
CA ALA A 160 2.77 -12.30 -0.84
C ALA A 160 1.82 -11.22 -1.38
N LEU A 161 2.29 -10.34 -2.28
CA LEU A 161 1.45 -9.34 -2.94
C LEU A 161 0.34 -9.98 -3.77
N ALA A 162 0.64 -11.01 -4.58
CA ALA A 162 -0.36 -11.68 -5.39
C ALA A 162 -1.45 -12.35 -4.55
N ARG A 163 -1.09 -12.97 -3.42
CA ARG A 163 -2.05 -13.58 -2.49
C ARG A 163 -2.87 -12.53 -1.74
N ALA A 164 -2.26 -11.41 -1.34
CA ALA A 164 -2.96 -10.31 -0.69
C ALA A 164 -3.96 -9.65 -1.66
N ASP A 165 -3.58 -9.47 -2.93
CA ASP A 165 -4.48 -8.95 -3.98
C ASP A 165 -5.67 -9.89 -4.21
N GLN A 166 -5.43 -11.21 -4.28
CA GLN A 166 -6.49 -12.21 -4.38
C GLN A 166 -7.45 -12.13 -3.18
N ALA A 167 -6.93 -12.02 -1.96
CA ALA A 167 -7.75 -11.88 -0.74
C ALA A 167 -8.57 -10.58 -0.76
N MET A 168 -7.97 -9.47 -1.22
CA MET A 168 -8.67 -8.20 -1.39
C MET A 168 -9.82 -8.30 -2.41
N TYR A 169 -9.58 -8.99 -3.53
CA TYR A 169 -10.60 -9.18 -4.56
C TYR A 169 -11.80 -9.99 -4.04
N GLU A 170 -11.57 -10.99 -3.20
CA GLU A 170 -12.64 -11.78 -2.54
C GLU A 170 -13.49 -10.91 -1.62
N VAL A 171 -12.87 -9.99 -0.86
CA VAL A 171 -13.56 -9.00 -0.03
C VAL A 171 -14.41 -8.07 -0.90
N LYS A 172 -13.86 -7.52 -1.98
CA LYS A 172 -14.60 -6.67 -2.95
C LYS A 172 -15.80 -7.40 -3.56
N GLY A 173 -15.61 -8.65 -3.96
CA GLY A 173 -16.67 -9.49 -4.55
C GLY A 173 -17.80 -9.82 -3.59
N SER A 174 -17.53 -9.92 -2.29
CA SER A 174 -18.54 -10.20 -1.25
C SER A 174 -19.30 -8.95 -0.79
N GLY A 175 -18.71 -7.76 -0.89
CA GLY A 175 -19.32 -6.48 -0.47
C GLY A 175 -20.15 -5.77 -1.55
N GLY A 176 -19.96 -6.08 -2.82
CA GLY A 176 -20.51 -5.35 -3.95
C GLY A 176 -21.33 -6.17 -4.94
N ARG A 177 -22.31 -6.98 -4.52
CA ARG A 177 -23.46 -7.46 -5.33
C ARG A 177 -24.06 -8.70 -4.66
N ARG A 178 -25.06 -8.53 -3.84
CA ARG A 178 -26.12 -9.53 -3.70
C ARG A 178 -26.99 -9.48 -4.96
N GLY A 179 -26.47 -10.06 -6.05
CA GLY A 179 -27.25 -10.48 -7.20
C GLY A 179 -27.23 -12.01 -7.24
N PRO A 180 -28.36 -12.70 -7.62
CA PRO A 180 -28.43 -14.16 -7.52
C PRO A 180 -27.38 -14.80 -8.44
N ARG A 181 -26.52 -15.61 -7.83
CA ARG A 181 -25.56 -16.49 -8.49
C ARG A 181 -26.37 -17.44 -9.38
N ARG A 182 -26.37 -17.25 -10.70
CA ARG A 182 -26.88 -18.24 -11.63
C ARG A 182 -25.96 -19.47 -11.52
N GLN A 183 -26.48 -20.49 -10.86
CA GLN A 183 -25.92 -21.83 -10.97
C GLN A 183 -26.07 -22.26 -12.43
N HIS A 184 -24.98 -22.46 -13.14
CA HIS A 184 -24.98 -23.25 -14.35
C HIS A 184 -25.21 -24.71 -13.91
N GLU A 185 -26.46 -25.13 -13.95
CA GLU A 185 -26.79 -26.55 -14.01
C GLU A 185 -26.20 -27.11 -15.29
N ALA A 186 -25.20 -27.97 -15.13
CA ALA A 186 -24.75 -28.84 -16.20
C ALA A 186 -25.87 -29.85 -16.47
N THR A 187 -26.63 -29.61 -17.52
CA THR A 187 -27.56 -30.60 -18.06
C THR A 187 -26.75 -31.74 -18.66
N THR A 188 -26.61 -32.81 -17.92
CA THR A 188 -26.16 -34.10 -18.42
C THR A 188 -27.33 -34.68 -19.20
N GLU A 189 -27.33 -34.53 -20.52
CA GLU A 189 -28.21 -35.30 -21.40
C GLU A 189 -27.78 -36.76 -21.39
N ASP A 190 -28.61 -37.53 -20.76
CA ASP A 190 -28.66 -38.98 -20.81
C ASP A 190 -28.92 -39.42 -22.26
N ARG A 191 -27.93 -40.09 -22.87
CA ARG A 191 -28.05 -40.80 -24.10
C ARG A 191 -28.11 -42.31 -23.78
N SER A 192 -29.29 -42.80 -23.46
CA SER A 192 -29.57 -44.19 -23.56
C SER A 192 -31.01 -44.42 -24.11
N GLU A 193 -31.06 -45.29 -25.06
CA GLU A 193 -32.19 -45.91 -25.71
C GLU A 193 -32.57 -45.40 -27.12
N VAL A 194 -32.04 -46.07 -28.11
CA VAL A 194 -32.87 -46.70 -29.15
C VAL A 194 -32.19 -48.00 -29.59
N ALA A 195 -32.74 -49.11 -29.10
CA ALA A 195 -32.64 -50.42 -29.77
C ALA A 195 -34.08 -50.91 -29.93
N GLN A 196 -34.61 -50.84 -31.14
CA GLN A 196 -35.46 -51.84 -31.79
C GLN A 196 -35.74 -51.38 -33.24
#